data_a9c4e3613dbe42b9ae0b724fac76f1a7
#
_entry.id   a9c4e3613dbe42b9ae0b724fac76f1a7
#
_cell.length_a   1.000
_cell.length_b   1.000
_cell.length_c   1.000
_cell.angle_alpha   90.00
_cell.angle_beta   90.00
_cell.angle_gamma   90.00
#
_symmetry.space_group_name_H-M   'P 1'
#
loop_
_entity.id
_entity.type
_entity.pdbx_description
1 polymer ?
#
loop_
_entity_poly.entity_id
_entity_poly.type
_entity_poly.pdbx_seq_one_letter_code
_entity_poly.pdbx_strand_id
1 'polypeptide(L)' 'MKIAIIGAGNMGGAVARGLAKGSLVKTSDITVSNPSRGKLEVLKVEFPELNITCENSQAVTGADVVILA' A
#
# COMPACT_ATOMS: atom_id res chain seq x y z
N MET A 1 0.82 -3.98 -13.14
CA MET A 1 0.52 -2.57 -12.82
C MET A 1 0.92 -2.30 -11.37
N LYS A 2 1.73 -1.28 -11.18
CA LYS A 2 2.19 -0.91 -9.83
C LYS A 2 1.33 0.20 -9.26
N ILE A 3 0.85 -0.01 -8.03
CA ILE A 3 -0.07 0.90 -7.36
C ILE A 3 0.57 1.40 -6.08
N ALA A 4 0.57 2.72 -5.89
CA ALA A 4 1.00 3.35 -4.65
C ALA A 4 -0.23 3.90 -3.92
N ILE A 5 -0.32 3.62 -2.62
CA ILE A 5 -1.37 4.15 -1.75
C ILE A 5 -0.69 5.04 -0.71
N ILE A 6 -1.04 6.31 -0.72
CA ILE A 6 -0.48 7.28 0.22
C ILE A 6 -1.46 7.46 1.37
N GLY A 7 -1.10 6.95 2.52
CA GLY A 7 -1.92 6.95 3.71
C GLY A 7 -2.44 5.56 4.04
N ALA A 8 -2.26 5.12 5.28
CA ALA A 8 -2.69 3.80 5.76
C ALA A 8 -3.74 3.89 6.86
N GLY A 9 -4.47 5.02 6.91
CA GLY A 9 -5.60 5.18 7.83
C GLY A 9 -6.77 4.29 7.44
N ASN A 10 -7.96 4.57 8.00
CA ASN A 10 -9.13 3.72 7.77
C ASN A 10 -9.43 3.51 6.29
N MET A 11 -9.41 4.58 5.50
CA MET A 11 -9.71 4.49 4.08
C MET A 11 -8.56 3.84 3.31
N GLY A 12 -7.32 4.30 3.53
CA GLY A 12 -6.16 3.75 2.83
C GLY A 12 -5.95 2.28 3.14
N GLY A 13 -6.14 1.88 4.41
CA GLY A 13 -6.07 0.48 4.81
C GLY A 13 -7.14 -0.37 4.14
N ALA A 14 -8.36 0.14 4.04
CA ALA A 14 -9.46 -0.57 3.38
C ALA A 14 -9.18 -0.76 1.89
N VAL A 15 -8.67 0.27 1.21
CA VAL A 15 -8.30 0.19 -0.21
C VAL A 15 -7.19 -0.84 -0.41
N ALA A 16 -6.16 -0.79 0.43
CA ALA A 16 -5.04 -1.74 0.35
C ALA A 16 -5.52 -3.18 0.52
N ARG A 17 -6.37 -3.42 1.51
CA ARG A 17 -6.92 -4.76 1.75
C ARG A 17 -7.78 -5.23 0.57
N GLY A 18 -8.62 -4.35 0.04
CA GLY A 18 -9.46 -4.68 -1.11
C GLY A 18 -8.66 -5.07 -2.33
N LEU A 19 -7.61 -4.31 -2.64
CA LEU A 19 -6.72 -4.60 -3.76
C LEU A 19 -5.92 -5.89 -3.52
N ALA A 20 -5.40 -6.08 -2.31
CA ALA A 20 -4.59 -7.25 -1.99
C ALA A 20 -5.39 -8.55 -2.05
N LYS A 21 -6.67 -8.51 -1.71
CA LYS A 21 -7.56 -9.67 -1.78
C LYS A 21 -8.08 -9.93 -3.19
N GLY A 22 -8.02 -8.92 -4.07
CA GLY A 22 -8.48 -9.05 -5.43
C GLY A 22 -7.50 -9.84 -6.30
N SER A 23 -7.95 -10.25 -7.47
CA SER A 23 -7.13 -11.01 -8.41
C SER A 23 -6.54 -10.17 -9.54
N LEU A 24 -6.88 -8.88 -9.60
CA LEU A 24 -6.46 -8.01 -10.71
C LEU A 24 -5.05 -7.44 -10.52
N VAL A 25 -4.59 -7.34 -9.28
CA VAL A 25 -3.30 -6.75 -8.96
C VAL A 25 -2.57 -7.69 -8.00
N LYS A 26 -1.30 -7.97 -8.29
CA LYS A 26 -0.47 -8.75 -7.38
C LYS A 26 -0.16 -7.94 -6.13
N THR A 27 -0.23 -8.56 -4.98
CA THR A 27 0.10 -7.89 -3.71
C THR A 27 1.50 -7.28 -3.75
N SER A 28 2.45 -7.94 -4.40
CA SER A 28 3.82 -7.45 -4.55
C SER A 28 3.93 -6.21 -5.43
N ASP A 29 2.88 -5.84 -6.16
CA ASP A 29 2.83 -4.62 -6.96
C ASP A 29 2.19 -3.44 -6.22
N ILE A 30 1.77 -3.64 -4.98
CA ILE A 30 1.12 -2.62 -4.16
C ILE A 30 2.13 -2.09 -3.14
N THR A 31 2.27 -0.78 -3.06
CA THR A 31 3.10 -0.10 -2.06
C THR A 31 2.22 0.84 -1.24
N VAL A 32 2.28 0.73 0.07
CA VAL A 32 1.53 1.61 0.98
C VAL A 32 2.52 2.47 1.74
N SER A 33 2.27 3.77 1.75
CA SER A 33 3.08 4.75 2.47
C SER A 33 2.28 5.34 3.60
N ASN A 34 2.91 5.51 4.77
CA ASN A 34 2.30 6.18 5.90
C ASN A 34 3.42 6.72 6.81
N PRO A 35 3.24 7.91 7.43
CA PRO A 35 4.26 8.44 8.33
C PRO A 35 4.53 7.56 9.55
N SER A 36 3.52 6.82 10.01
CA SER A 36 3.62 5.94 11.16
C SER A 36 3.77 4.49 10.70
N ARG A 37 4.75 3.78 11.24
CA ARG A 37 5.00 2.39 10.87
C ARG A 37 3.99 1.40 11.46
N GLY A 38 3.36 1.74 12.58
CA GLY A 38 2.46 0.80 13.26
C GLY A 38 1.37 0.27 12.36
N LYS A 39 0.69 1.15 11.63
CA LYS A 39 -0.37 0.75 10.70
C LYS A 39 0.18 -0.03 9.50
N LEU A 40 1.36 0.32 9.04
CA LEU A 40 2.02 -0.38 7.93
C LEU A 40 2.38 -1.81 8.34
N GLU A 41 2.87 -2.00 9.55
CA GLU A 41 3.26 -3.32 10.03
C GLU A 41 2.06 -4.25 10.19
N VAL A 42 0.91 -3.73 10.60
CA VAL A 42 -0.32 -4.51 10.66
C VAL A 42 -0.69 -5.03 9.27
N LEU A 43 -0.62 -4.17 8.25
CA LEU A 43 -0.89 -4.56 6.87
C LEU A 43 0.14 -5.58 6.37
N LYS A 44 1.40 -5.42 6.73
CA LYS A 44 2.46 -6.32 6.32
C LYS A 44 2.30 -7.71 6.92
N VAL A 45 1.80 -7.80 8.14
CA VAL A 45 1.49 -9.09 8.77
C VAL A 45 0.34 -9.80 8.04
N GLU A 46 -0.70 -9.04 7.67
CA GLU A 46 -1.82 -9.60 6.90
C GLU A 46 -1.41 -10.00 5.48
N PHE A 47 -0.56 -9.20 4.84
CA PHE A 47 -0.13 -9.40 3.45
C PHE A 47 1.39 -9.30 3.38
N PRO A 48 2.12 -10.40 3.63
CA PRO A 48 3.59 -10.36 3.69
C PRO A 48 4.27 -9.86 2.41
N GLU A 49 3.62 -9.98 1.25
CA GLU A 49 4.18 -9.52 -0.02
C GLU A 49 3.94 -8.03 -0.29
N LEU A 50 3.14 -7.38 0.55
CA LEU A 50 2.86 -5.95 0.41
C LEU A 50 4.14 -5.15 0.67
N ASN A 51 4.36 -4.11 -0.14
CA ASN A 51 5.47 -3.19 0.08
C ASN A 51 5.01 -2.05 0.98
N ILE A 52 5.80 -1.72 1.99
CA ILE A 52 5.50 -0.63 2.91
C ILE A 52 6.67 0.32 2.99
N THR A 53 6.38 1.60 3.17
CA THR A 53 7.41 2.63 3.34
C THR A 53 6.86 3.79 4.14
N CYS A 54 7.73 4.50 4.86
CA CYS A 54 7.36 5.75 5.53
C CYS A 54 7.60 6.98 4.64
N GLU A 55 8.10 6.78 3.41
CA GLU A 55 8.44 7.86 2.51
C GLU A 55 7.59 7.83 1.24
N ASN A 56 6.79 8.89 1.06
CA ASN A 56 5.90 9.00 -0.11
C ASN A 56 6.68 8.97 -1.43
N SER A 57 7.87 9.57 -1.47
CA SER A 57 8.68 9.59 -2.69
C SER A 57 9.07 8.17 -3.13
N GLN A 58 9.34 7.28 -2.19
CA GLN A 58 9.64 5.88 -2.52
C GLN A 58 8.40 5.16 -3.01
N ALA A 59 7.24 5.44 -2.40
CA ALA A 59 6.00 4.78 -2.78
C ALA A 59 5.60 5.08 -4.22
N VAL A 60 5.76 6.34 -4.65
CA VAL A 60 5.30 6.75 -5.99
C VAL A 60 6.30 6.45 -7.09
N THR A 61 7.55 6.13 -6.76
CA THR A 61 8.57 5.82 -7.77
C THR A 61 8.16 4.57 -8.55
N GLY A 62 8.00 4.72 -9.86
CA GLY A 62 7.61 3.62 -10.74
C GLY A 62 6.14 3.22 -10.65
N ALA A 63 5.33 3.94 -9.89
CA ALA A 63 3.91 3.63 -9.78
C ALA A 63 3.15 4.04 -11.04
N ASP A 64 2.26 3.16 -11.50
CA ASP A 64 1.35 3.45 -12.60
C ASP A 64 0.12 4.21 -12.10
N VAL A 65 -0.29 3.95 -10.87
CA VAL A 65 -1.44 4.60 -10.23
C VAL A 65 -1.05 5.02 -8.82
N VAL A 66 -1.42 6.24 -8.44
CA VAL A 66 -1.21 6.75 -7.08
C VAL A 66 -2.58 7.08 -6.48
N ILE A 67 -2.87 6.51 -5.35
CA ILE A 67 -4.12 6.74 -4.61
C ILE A 67 -3.81 7.53 -3.36
N LEU A 68 -4.43 8.70 -3.24
CA LEU A 68 -4.32 9.54 -2.05
C LEU A 68 -5.50 9.23 -1.14
N ALA A 69 -5.20 8.75 0.05
CA ALA A 69 -6.22 8.33 0.99
C ALA A 69 -6.19 9.11 2.31
#